data_91ff192bc786aed51417478e98fbb0e4
#
_entry.id   91ff192bc786aed51417478e98fbb0e4
#
_cell.length_a   1.000
_cell.length_b   1.000
_cell.length_c   1.000
_cell.angle_alpha   90.00
_cell.angle_beta   90.00
_cell.angle_gamma   90.00
#
_symmetry.space_group_name_H-M   'P 1'
#
loop_
_entity.id
_entity.type
_entity.pdbx_description
1 polymer ?
#
loop_
_entity_poly.entity_id
_entity_poly.type
_entity_poly.pdbx_seq_one_letter_code
_entity_poly.pdbx_strand_id
1 'polypeptide(L)'
;MERIKMEKFSIIQYYGHGIPYLKNLESKGKLIILEGPDSSGRSTQISLLNNYLEANGHAVLNTGLRRSELISEGIVEAKERHLLRKRTMSLFYAADFADQLENKIIPALKAGYIVLADRYIYTLMARDAVRKINRTWSHNLYGFAIKPDLIFYLDVDPNELIRRAFQKTTEELLRGIFDKDNFLDYYESGEDIGFSDDLLESFISYQMKMKHEFYRLQKKYGIIKINGNQNIEQVQNELRNKIDKFLKIPFDSSTK
;
A
#
# COMPACT_ATOMS: atom_id res chain seq x y z
N MET A 1 -24.39 -14.03 -34.11
CA MET A 1 -23.76 -12.70 -33.96
C MET A 1 -23.62 -12.41 -32.47
N GLU A 2 -22.48 -12.76 -31.89
CA GLU A 2 -22.16 -12.40 -30.51
C GLU A 2 -22.01 -10.88 -30.43
N ARG A 3 -22.77 -10.27 -29.53
CA ARG A 3 -22.61 -8.86 -29.19
C ARG A 3 -21.24 -8.69 -28.54
N ILE A 4 -20.29 -8.12 -29.27
CA ILE A 4 -19.05 -7.60 -28.71
C ILE A 4 -19.43 -6.65 -27.58
N LYS A 5 -19.27 -7.08 -26.31
CA LYS A 5 -19.39 -6.19 -25.17
C LYS A 5 -18.32 -5.10 -25.33
N MET A 6 -18.77 -3.90 -25.69
CA MET A 6 -17.85 -2.74 -25.70
C MET A 6 -17.28 -2.59 -24.30
N GLU A 7 -16.00 -2.87 -24.15
CA GLU A 7 -15.26 -2.61 -22.92
C GLU A 7 -15.38 -1.12 -22.58
N LYS A 8 -15.88 -0.83 -21.39
CA LYS A 8 -16.03 0.55 -20.94
C LYS A 8 -14.66 1.10 -20.52
N PHE A 9 -14.11 1.99 -21.33
CA PHE A 9 -12.97 2.82 -20.93
C PHE A 9 -13.38 3.77 -19.80
N SER A 10 -12.50 3.97 -18.83
CA SER A 10 -12.60 5.02 -17.84
C SER A 10 -11.46 6.02 -18.02
N ILE A 11 -11.76 7.30 -17.91
CA ILE A 11 -10.71 8.34 -17.91
C ILE A 11 -10.03 8.30 -16.54
N ILE A 12 -8.69 8.16 -16.54
CA ILE A 12 -7.88 8.21 -15.33
C ILE A 12 -8.01 9.60 -14.69
N GLN A 13 -8.29 9.60 -13.39
CA GLN A 13 -8.35 10.82 -12.58
C GLN A 13 -7.11 10.91 -11.68
N TYR A 14 -6.62 12.12 -11.50
CA TYR A 14 -5.51 12.44 -10.60
C TYR A 14 -6.01 13.16 -9.34
N TYR A 15 -5.20 13.14 -8.28
CA TYR A 15 -5.54 13.85 -7.04
C TYR A 15 -5.30 15.35 -7.10
N GLY A 16 -4.41 15.82 -7.96
CA GLY A 16 -4.03 17.21 -8.09
C GLY A 16 -3.64 17.55 -9.53
N HIS A 17 -2.42 18.04 -9.71
CA HIS A 17 -1.94 18.55 -11.00
C HIS A 17 -1.79 17.47 -12.09
N GLY A 18 -1.79 16.18 -11.70
CA GLY A 18 -1.59 15.07 -12.62
C GLY A 18 -0.22 15.06 -13.28
N ILE A 19 -0.11 14.31 -14.38
CA ILE A 19 1.08 14.26 -15.22
C ILE A 19 0.78 15.05 -16.50
N PRO A 20 1.45 16.20 -16.76
CA PRO A 20 1.06 17.14 -17.82
C PRO A 20 0.98 16.54 -19.23
N TYR A 21 1.85 15.58 -19.55
CA TYR A 21 1.91 14.91 -20.86
C TYR A 21 1.03 13.66 -20.96
N LEU A 22 0.28 13.32 -19.90
CA LEU A 22 -0.65 12.16 -19.85
C LEU A 22 -2.09 12.61 -19.53
N LYS A 23 -2.53 13.71 -20.11
CA LYS A 23 -3.90 14.20 -19.94
C LYS A 23 -4.88 13.31 -20.74
N ASN A 24 -6.08 13.12 -20.18
CA ASN A 24 -7.17 12.32 -20.78
C ASN A 24 -6.79 10.86 -21.06
N LEU A 25 -5.98 10.28 -20.19
CA LEU A 25 -5.56 8.90 -20.31
C LEU A 25 -6.76 7.96 -20.08
N GLU A 26 -7.05 7.15 -21.07
CA GLU A 26 -8.06 6.10 -20.97
C GLU A 26 -7.46 4.83 -20.35
N SER A 27 -8.20 4.19 -19.47
CA SER A 27 -7.84 2.92 -18.84
C SER A 27 -8.95 1.89 -18.99
N LYS A 28 -8.55 0.65 -19.25
CA LYS A 28 -9.41 -0.54 -19.13
C LYS A 28 -9.17 -1.25 -17.80
N GLY A 29 -8.01 -1.07 -17.21
CA GLY A 29 -7.58 -1.70 -15.97
C GLY A 29 -8.20 -1.09 -14.73
N LYS A 30 -7.88 -1.68 -13.59
CA LYS A 30 -8.33 -1.25 -12.25
C LYS A 30 -7.15 -1.12 -11.30
N LEU A 31 -7.15 -0.07 -10.48
CA LEU A 31 -6.14 0.16 -9.46
C LEU A 31 -6.72 -0.10 -8.07
N ILE A 32 -6.23 -1.13 -7.41
CA ILE A 32 -6.66 -1.57 -6.08
C ILE A 32 -5.49 -1.45 -5.11
N ILE A 33 -5.69 -0.74 -4.02
CA ILE A 33 -4.66 -0.47 -3.03
C ILE A 33 -4.94 -1.23 -1.75
N LEU A 34 -3.91 -1.84 -1.19
CA LEU A 34 -3.94 -2.42 0.14
C LEU A 34 -2.93 -1.69 1.04
N GLU A 35 -3.46 -0.92 1.98
CA GLU A 35 -2.72 -0.18 2.99
C GLU A 35 -2.71 -0.91 4.33
N GLY A 36 -1.78 -0.58 5.19
CA GLY A 36 -1.65 -1.12 6.55
C GLY A 36 -0.23 -0.99 7.08
N PRO A 37 -0.03 -1.16 8.39
CA PRO A 37 1.30 -1.17 9.01
C PRO A 37 2.11 -2.42 8.62
N ASP A 38 3.40 -2.42 8.93
CA ASP A 38 4.23 -3.64 8.80
C ASP A 38 3.69 -4.71 9.75
N SER A 39 3.86 -5.97 9.38
CA SER A 39 3.28 -7.14 10.07
C SER A 39 1.74 -7.20 10.10
N SER A 40 1.03 -6.34 9.34
CA SER A 40 -0.44 -6.40 9.25
C SER A 40 -0.95 -7.57 8.38
N GLY A 41 -0.08 -8.23 7.62
CA GLY A 41 -0.43 -9.32 6.71
C GLY A 41 -0.71 -8.89 5.26
N ARG A 42 -0.41 -7.63 4.89
CA ARG A 42 -0.64 -7.13 3.52
C ARG A 42 -0.08 -8.02 2.43
N SER A 43 1.20 -8.40 2.52
CA SER A 43 1.86 -9.21 1.49
C SER A 43 1.19 -10.57 1.31
N THR A 44 0.75 -11.21 2.40
CA THR A 44 -0.02 -12.45 2.36
C THR A 44 -1.35 -12.23 1.64
N GLN A 45 -2.08 -11.19 1.99
CA GLN A 45 -3.38 -10.89 1.38
C GLN A 45 -3.24 -10.53 -0.10
N ILE A 46 -2.21 -9.77 -0.49
CA ILE A 46 -1.93 -9.45 -1.90
C ILE A 46 -1.60 -10.73 -2.70
N SER A 47 -0.77 -11.61 -2.17
CA SER A 47 -0.46 -12.88 -2.83
C SER A 47 -1.71 -13.74 -3.05
N LEU A 48 -2.57 -13.85 -2.04
CA LEU A 48 -3.83 -14.57 -2.14
C LEU A 48 -4.82 -13.90 -3.11
N LEU A 49 -4.90 -12.57 -3.13
CA LEU A 49 -5.71 -11.82 -4.09
C LEU A 49 -5.21 -11.98 -5.52
N ASN A 50 -3.88 -11.95 -5.72
CA ASN A 50 -3.29 -12.19 -7.03
C ASN A 50 -3.74 -13.51 -7.61
N ASN A 51 -3.50 -14.60 -6.86
CA ASN A 51 -3.89 -15.95 -7.30
C ASN A 51 -5.39 -16.06 -7.56
N TYR A 52 -6.21 -15.44 -6.71
CA TYR A 52 -7.65 -15.42 -6.87
C TYR A 52 -8.09 -14.70 -8.15
N LEU A 53 -7.56 -13.52 -8.41
CA LEU A 53 -7.92 -12.73 -9.60
C LEU A 53 -7.43 -13.38 -10.89
N GLU A 54 -6.23 -13.95 -10.90
CA GLU A 54 -5.71 -14.72 -12.04
C GLU A 54 -6.56 -15.97 -12.32
N ALA A 55 -6.98 -16.69 -11.29
CA ALA A 55 -7.89 -17.83 -11.43
C ALA A 55 -9.27 -17.43 -12.01
N ASN A 56 -9.68 -16.17 -11.80
CA ASN A 56 -10.89 -15.60 -12.40
C ASN A 56 -10.66 -14.95 -13.77
N GLY A 57 -9.49 -15.18 -14.41
CA GLY A 57 -9.19 -14.74 -15.75
C GLY A 57 -8.72 -13.29 -15.89
N HIS A 58 -8.33 -12.63 -14.80
CA HIS A 58 -7.77 -11.28 -14.83
C HIS A 58 -6.25 -11.30 -14.95
N ALA A 59 -5.69 -10.43 -15.78
CA ALA A 59 -4.27 -10.15 -15.75
C ALA A 59 -3.98 -9.23 -14.56
N VAL A 60 -2.99 -9.58 -13.73
CA VAL A 60 -2.67 -8.86 -12.49
C VAL A 60 -1.23 -8.35 -12.53
N LEU A 61 -1.01 -7.11 -12.09
CA LEU A 61 0.29 -6.55 -11.79
C LEU A 61 0.40 -6.23 -10.31
N ASN A 62 1.39 -6.80 -9.64
CA ASN A 62 1.72 -6.45 -8.25
C ASN A 62 2.79 -5.35 -8.23
N THR A 63 2.52 -4.29 -7.49
CA THR A 63 3.47 -3.19 -7.26
C THR A 63 3.39 -2.72 -5.80
N GLY A 64 4.03 -1.62 -5.44
CA GLY A 64 4.00 -1.07 -4.10
C GLY A 64 5.16 -0.10 -3.87
N LEU A 65 5.31 0.42 -2.65
CA LEU A 65 6.40 1.32 -2.33
C LEU A 65 7.75 0.58 -2.31
N ARG A 66 8.82 1.29 -2.63
CA ARG A 66 10.21 0.79 -2.70
C ARG A 66 10.37 -0.37 -3.72
N ARG A 67 9.79 -0.21 -4.90
CA ARG A 67 9.91 -1.19 -5.99
C ARG A 67 10.40 -0.58 -7.31
N SER A 68 10.86 0.68 -7.29
CA SER A 68 11.64 1.25 -8.38
C SER A 68 13.01 0.60 -8.40
N GLU A 69 13.45 0.16 -9.57
CA GLU A 69 14.78 -0.46 -9.75
C GLU A 69 15.92 0.55 -9.54
N LEU A 70 15.63 1.84 -9.77
CA LEU A 70 16.64 2.90 -9.68
C LEU A 70 16.73 3.53 -8.27
N ILE A 71 15.63 3.58 -7.53
CA ILE A 71 15.52 4.45 -6.36
C ILE A 71 15.37 3.66 -5.05
N SER A 72 14.83 2.44 -5.12
CA SER A 72 14.55 1.64 -3.92
C SER A 72 15.78 1.34 -3.08
N GLU A 73 16.91 1.04 -3.71
CA GLU A 73 18.19 0.80 -3.00
C GLU A 73 18.63 2.04 -2.21
N GLY A 74 18.53 3.22 -2.83
CA GLY A 74 18.86 4.49 -2.15
C GLY A 74 17.95 4.79 -0.96
N ILE A 75 16.67 4.37 -1.01
CA ILE A 75 15.76 4.50 0.14
C ILE A 75 16.19 3.55 1.27
N VAL A 76 16.56 2.32 0.95
CA VAL A 76 17.03 1.34 1.93
C VAL A 76 18.30 1.86 2.60
N GLU A 77 19.33 2.23 1.82
CA GLU A 77 20.59 2.77 2.34
C GLU A 77 20.38 4.02 3.20
N ALA A 78 19.50 4.92 2.76
CA ALA A 78 19.20 6.15 3.49
C ALA A 78 18.54 5.87 4.85
N LYS A 79 17.74 4.82 4.97
CA LYS A 79 17.12 4.36 6.22
C LYS A 79 18.14 3.71 7.15
N GLU A 80 18.91 2.76 6.64
CA GLU A 80 19.92 2.01 7.41
C GLU A 80 21.00 2.92 7.98
N ARG A 81 21.44 3.90 7.18
CA ARG A 81 22.48 4.85 7.60
C ARG A 81 21.94 6.13 8.23
N HIS A 82 20.64 6.29 8.38
CA HIS A 82 19.96 7.48 8.93
C HIS A 82 20.38 8.80 8.22
N LEU A 83 20.63 8.73 6.91
CA LEU A 83 21.27 9.82 6.16
C LEU A 83 20.33 10.96 5.83
N LEU A 84 19.03 10.69 5.64
CA LEU A 84 18.09 11.65 5.08
C LEU A 84 17.20 12.26 6.15
N ARG A 85 17.03 13.58 6.07
CA ARG A 85 16.03 14.28 6.86
C ARG A 85 14.62 14.09 6.25
N LYS A 86 13.60 14.38 7.05
CA LYS A 86 12.18 14.10 6.79
C LYS A 86 11.71 14.45 5.37
N ARG A 87 11.96 15.69 4.89
CA ARG A 87 11.53 16.11 3.55
C ARG A 87 12.27 15.42 2.43
N THR A 88 13.57 15.24 2.58
CA THR A 88 14.37 14.53 1.57
C THR A 88 13.93 13.08 1.45
N MET A 89 13.61 12.43 2.56
CA MET A 89 13.05 11.09 2.54
C MET A 89 11.68 11.05 1.83
N SER A 90 10.80 12.04 2.06
CA SER A 90 9.53 12.14 1.32
C SER A 90 9.75 12.32 -0.18
N LEU A 91 10.76 13.10 -0.59
CA LEU A 91 11.11 13.28 -2.01
C LEU A 91 11.66 11.98 -2.63
N PHE A 92 12.46 11.22 -1.90
CA PHE A 92 12.93 9.91 -2.37
C PHE A 92 11.78 8.93 -2.59
N TYR A 93 10.84 8.86 -1.65
CA TYR A 93 9.62 8.07 -1.82
C TYR A 93 8.74 8.59 -2.97
N ALA A 94 8.67 9.90 -3.17
CA ALA A 94 7.93 10.47 -4.29
C ALA A 94 8.57 10.13 -5.63
N ALA A 95 9.90 10.10 -5.71
CA ALA A 95 10.64 9.69 -6.90
C ALA A 95 10.44 8.17 -7.19
N ASP A 96 10.57 7.30 -6.18
CA ASP A 96 10.26 5.86 -6.30
C ASP A 96 8.83 5.64 -6.81
N PHE A 97 7.88 6.38 -6.25
CA PHE A 97 6.49 6.28 -6.66
C PHE A 97 6.24 6.81 -8.07
N ALA A 98 6.88 7.93 -8.48
CA ALA A 98 6.77 8.49 -9.81
C ALA A 98 7.27 7.51 -10.87
N ASP A 99 8.45 6.92 -10.65
CA ASP A 99 9.02 5.90 -11.55
C ASP A 99 8.07 4.72 -11.75
N GLN A 100 7.52 4.19 -10.66
CA GLN A 100 6.57 3.08 -10.75
C GLN A 100 5.25 3.48 -11.41
N LEU A 101 4.76 4.70 -11.14
CA LEU A 101 3.53 5.19 -11.74
C LEU A 101 3.65 5.27 -13.27
N GLU A 102 4.72 5.86 -13.76
CA GLU A 102 4.94 6.09 -15.19
C GLU A 102 5.32 4.80 -15.93
N ASN A 103 6.20 3.99 -15.35
CA ASN A 103 6.81 2.85 -16.05
C ASN A 103 6.12 1.50 -15.80
N LYS A 104 5.29 1.38 -14.74
CA LYS A 104 4.61 0.12 -14.39
C LYS A 104 3.08 0.29 -14.30
N ILE A 105 2.59 1.21 -13.46
CA ILE A 105 1.15 1.32 -13.15
C ILE A 105 0.36 1.79 -14.36
N ILE A 106 0.74 2.90 -14.97
CA ILE A 106 0.03 3.47 -16.12
C ILE A 106 0.01 2.52 -17.33
N PRO A 107 1.14 1.91 -17.76
CA PRO A 107 1.13 0.93 -18.83
C PRO A 107 0.23 -0.27 -18.56
N ALA A 108 0.24 -0.81 -17.33
CA ALA A 108 -0.60 -1.93 -16.94
C ALA A 108 -2.10 -1.57 -16.97
N LEU A 109 -2.47 -0.41 -16.43
CA LEU A 109 -3.85 0.08 -16.47
C LEU A 109 -4.35 0.27 -17.90
N LYS A 110 -3.51 0.82 -18.79
CA LYS A 110 -3.84 0.94 -20.23
C LYS A 110 -4.04 -0.42 -20.89
N ALA A 111 -3.23 -1.40 -20.54
CA ALA A 111 -3.32 -2.77 -21.04
C ALA A 111 -4.50 -3.58 -20.46
N GLY A 112 -5.25 -3.03 -19.48
CA GLY A 112 -6.41 -3.70 -18.90
C GLY A 112 -6.11 -4.55 -17.66
N TYR A 113 -4.92 -4.45 -17.09
CA TYR A 113 -4.54 -5.19 -15.89
C TYR A 113 -5.27 -4.68 -14.65
N ILE A 114 -5.51 -5.57 -13.71
CA ILE A 114 -5.76 -5.18 -12.31
C ILE A 114 -4.41 -4.95 -11.65
N VAL A 115 -4.17 -3.72 -11.23
CA VAL A 115 -2.95 -3.35 -10.48
C VAL A 115 -3.25 -3.45 -8.99
N LEU A 116 -2.57 -4.38 -8.30
CA LEU A 116 -2.59 -4.52 -6.83
C LEU A 116 -1.36 -3.80 -6.26
N ALA A 117 -1.58 -2.74 -5.50
CA ALA A 117 -0.48 -1.99 -4.89
C ALA A 117 -0.39 -2.24 -3.38
N ASP A 118 0.76 -2.76 -2.92
CA ASP A 118 1.15 -2.87 -1.52
C ASP A 118 1.65 -1.52 -1.02
N ARG A 119 0.76 -0.77 -0.40
CA ARG A 119 0.88 0.66 -0.07
C ARG A 119 0.83 1.58 -1.29
N TYR A 120 0.46 2.80 -1.03
CA TYR A 120 0.33 3.89 -1.99
C TYR A 120 0.66 5.21 -1.32
N ILE A 121 0.27 6.33 -1.91
CA ILE A 121 0.53 7.66 -1.36
C ILE A 121 -0.04 7.89 0.05
N TYR A 122 -1.03 7.09 0.49
CA TYR A 122 -1.67 7.29 1.81
C TYR A 122 -0.72 6.95 2.95
N THR A 123 0.04 5.85 2.84
CA THR A 123 1.15 5.57 3.78
C THR A 123 2.15 6.73 3.81
N LEU A 124 2.52 7.29 2.65
CA LEU A 124 3.50 8.38 2.57
C LEU A 124 2.98 9.65 3.22
N MET A 125 1.73 10.04 2.91
CA MET A 125 1.09 11.19 3.56
C MET A 125 0.89 11.02 5.05
N ALA A 126 0.58 9.81 5.53
CA ALA A 126 0.47 9.52 6.96
C ALA A 126 1.82 9.62 7.66
N ARG A 127 2.88 9.03 7.09
CA ARG A 127 4.27 9.15 7.58
C ARG A 127 4.73 10.59 7.67
N ASP A 128 4.46 11.39 6.64
CA ASP A 128 4.77 12.82 6.61
C ASP A 128 4.06 13.57 7.75
N ALA A 129 2.77 13.32 7.92
CA ALA A 129 1.97 13.99 8.96
C ALA A 129 2.43 13.64 10.38
N VAL A 130 2.76 12.37 10.65
CA VAL A 130 3.32 11.93 11.94
C VAL A 130 4.66 12.61 12.23
N ARG A 131 5.47 12.84 11.18
CA ARG A 131 6.75 13.56 11.25
C ARG A 131 6.61 15.08 11.24
N LYS A 132 5.38 15.60 11.35
CA LYS A 132 5.06 17.03 11.37
C LYS A 132 5.44 17.77 10.07
N ILE A 133 5.48 17.06 8.94
CA ILE A 133 5.54 17.68 7.63
C ILE A 133 4.17 18.29 7.31
N ASN A 134 4.17 19.45 6.68
CA ASN A 134 2.92 20.14 6.32
C ASN A 134 2.06 19.27 5.38
N ARG A 135 0.82 19.00 5.78
CA ARG A 135 -0.09 18.11 5.05
C ARG A 135 -0.45 18.63 3.66
N THR A 136 -0.55 19.95 3.49
CA THR A 136 -0.82 20.55 2.18
C THR A 136 0.37 20.35 1.26
N TRP A 137 1.59 20.53 1.76
CA TRP A 137 2.81 20.27 1.00
C TRP A 137 2.87 18.79 0.57
N SER A 138 2.65 17.85 1.48
CA SER A 138 2.66 16.42 1.17
C SER A 138 1.57 16.05 0.15
N HIS A 139 0.34 16.59 0.32
CA HIS A 139 -0.73 16.37 -0.63
C HIS A 139 -0.38 16.90 -2.04
N ASN A 140 0.23 18.08 -2.12
CA ASN A 140 0.66 18.67 -3.40
C ASN A 140 1.80 17.87 -4.02
N LEU A 141 2.75 17.38 -3.21
CA LEU A 141 3.84 16.54 -3.66
C LEU A 141 3.32 15.29 -4.42
N TYR A 142 2.26 14.66 -3.91
CA TYR A 142 1.65 13.47 -4.53
C TYR A 142 0.46 13.82 -5.46
N GLY A 143 0.31 15.06 -5.86
CA GLY A 143 -0.80 15.50 -6.72
C GLY A 143 -0.82 14.88 -8.12
N PHE A 144 0.27 14.26 -8.54
CA PHE A 144 0.37 13.49 -9.78
C PHE A 144 -0.16 12.04 -9.66
N ALA A 145 -0.49 11.59 -8.45
CA ALA A 145 -0.98 10.24 -8.23
C ALA A 145 -2.39 10.02 -8.80
N ILE A 146 -2.59 8.85 -9.41
CA ILE A 146 -3.89 8.40 -9.91
C ILE A 146 -4.81 8.10 -8.73
N LYS A 147 -6.10 8.43 -8.88
CA LYS A 147 -7.14 8.02 -7.93
C LYS A 147 -7.43 6.53 -8.12
N PRO A 148 -7.21 5.69 -7.09
CA PRO A 148 -7.54 4.27 -7.18
C PRO A 148 -9.03 4.02 -7.28
N ASP A 149 -9.39 2.86 -7.82
CA ASP A 149 -10.77 2.36 -7.84
C ASP A 149 -11.22 1.84 -6.47
N LEU A 150 -10.32 1.13 -5.75
CA LEU A 150 -10.56 0.64 -4.39
C LEU A 150 -9.34 0.88 -3.51
N ILE A 151 -9.58 1.27 -2.26
CA ILE A 151 -8.54 1.48 -1.26
C ILE A 151 -8.95 0.75 0.01
N PHE A 152 -8.17 -0.24 0.41
CA PHE A 152 -8.35 -0.98 1.66
C PHE A 152 -7.28 -0.60 2.68
N TYR A 153 -7.65 -0.57 3.95
CA TYR A 153 -6.72 -0.40 5.06
C TYR A 153 -6.90 -1.54 6.06
N LEU A 154 -5.86 -2.36 6.24
CA LEU A 154 -5.82 -3.38 7.27
C LEU A 154 -5.59 -2.72 8.63
N ASP A 155 -6.67 -2.57 9.39
CA ASP A 155 -6.66 -1.98 10.72
C ASP A 155 -6.31 -3.04 11.75
N VAL A 156 -5.06 -3.02 12.22
CA VAL A 156 -4.52 -3.96 13.21
C VAL A 156 -4.18 -3.22 14.49
N ASP A 157 -4.37 -3.88 15.63
CA ASP A 157 -3.94 -3.37 16.94
C ASP A 157 -2.40 -3.36 17.02
N PRO A 158 -1.76 -2.31 17.58
CA PRO A 158 -0.31 -2.25 17.70
C PRO A 158 0.30 -3.43 18.48
N ASN A 159 -0.36 -3.92 19.53
CA ASN A 159 0.11 -5.10 20.28
C ASN A 159 0.09 -6.37 19.42
N GLU A 160 -0.94 -6.50 18.57
CA GLU A 160 -1.02 -7.61 17.62
C GLU A 160 0.07 -7.52 16.55
N LEU A 161 0.43 -6.31 16.11
CA LEU A 161 1.56 -6.10 15.19
C LEU A 161 2.88 -6.56 15.80
N ILE A 162 3.14 -6.21 17.07
CA ILE A 162 4.31 -6.65 17.82
C ILE A 162 4.32 -8.19 17.91
N ARG A 163 3.21 -8.80 18.31
CA ARG A 163 3.09 -10.25 18.40
C ARG A 163 3.43 -10.94 17.07
N ARG A 164 2.91 -10.44 15.97
CA ARG A 164 3.20 -10.95 14.62
C ARG A 164 4.63 -10.72 14.19
N ALA A 165 5.23 -9.57 14.53
CA ALA A 165 6.63 -9.30 14.26
C ALA A 165 7.53 -10.30 14.98
N PHE A 166 7.30 -10.56 16.27
CA PHE A 166 8.04 -11.56 17.05
C PHE A 166 7.89 -12.97 16.46
N GLN A 167 6.67 -13.36 16.09
CA GLN A 167 6.43 -14.66 15.48
C GLN A 167 7.21 -14.83 14.17
N LYS A 168 7.17 -13.84 13.29
CA LYS A 168 7.91 -13.82 12.03
C LYS A 168 9.42 -13.92 12.29
N THR A 169 9.96 -13.13 13.20
CA THR A 169 11.37 -13.14 13.58
C THR A 169 11.80 -14.49 14.10
N THR A 170 10.98 -15.13 14.94
CA THR A 170 11.25 -16.48 15.45
C THR A 170 11.32 -17.50 14.32
N GLU A 171 10.40 -17.43 13.36
CA GLU A 171 10.40 -18.32 12.18
C GLU A 171 11.65 -18.08 11.30
N GLU A 172 12.04 -16.83 11.08
CA GLU A 172 13.25 -16.46 10.33
C GLU A 172 14.51 -16.94 11.02
N LEU A 173 14.60 -16.81 12.34
CA LEU A 173 15.70 -17.32 13.15
C LEU A 173 15.82 -18.84 13.03
N LEU A 174 14.70 -19.58 13.13
CA LEU A 174 14.70 -21.03 13.00
C LEU A 174 15.10 -21.50 11.60
N ARG A 175 14.86 -20.70 10.57
CA ARG A 175 15.28 -20.96 9.18
C ARG A 175 16.71 -20.52 8.88
N GLY A 176 17.42 -19.88 9.83
CA GLY A 176 18.76 -19.34 9.63
C GLY A 176 18.85 -18.14 8.67
N ILE A 177 17.73 -17.44 8.46
CA ILE A 177 17.63 -16.25 7.58
C ILE A 177 17.34 -14.96 8.37
N PHE A 178 17.49 -15.01 9.69
CA PHE A 178 17.22 -13.88 10.55
C PHE A 178 18.20 -12.74 10.31
N ASP A 179 17.66 -11.58 10.01
CA ASP A 179 18.40 -10.32 9.93
C ASP A 179 18.03 -9.46 11.16
N LYS A 180 19.01 -9.22 12.03
CA LYS A 180 18.84 -8.50 13.29
C LYS A 180 18.33 -7.06 13.07
N ASP A 181 18.71 -6.44 11.97
CA ASP A 181 18.37 -5.03 11.66
C ASP A 181 16.96 -4.87 11.11
N ASN A 182 16.25 -5.98 10.87
CA ASN A 182 14.90 -6.01 10.30
C ASN A 182 13.77 -6.36 11.28
N PHE A 183 14.04 -6.48 12.59
CA PHE A 183 13.00 -6.82 13.56
C PHE A 183 11.88 -5.77 13.62
N LEU A 184 12.25 -4.51 13.82
CA LEU A 184 11.36 -3.35 13.67
C LEU A 184 12.10 -2.30 12.84
N ASP A 185 11.60 -2.02 11.65
CA ASP A 185 12.19 -1.01 10.77
C ASP A 185 12.27 0.34 11.49
N TYR A 186 13.47 0.94 11.54
CA TYR A 186 13.76 2.22 12.18
C TYR A 186 12.73 3.32 11.83
N TYR A 187 12.30 3.37 10.58
CA TYR A 187 11.34 4.36 10.10
C TYR A 187 9.89 4.02 10.49
N GLU A 188 9.59 2.74 10.77
CA GLU A 188 8.28 2.25 11.20
C GLU A 188 8.16 2.14 12.73
N SER A 189 9.29 2.15 13.44
CA SER A 189 9.33 2.20 14.91
C SER A 189 9.20 3.62 15.46
N GLY A 190 9.43 4.65 14.63
CA GLY A 190 9.40 6.04 15.06
C GLY A 190 10.61 6.49 15.85
N GLU A 191 11.69 5.70 15.85
CA GLU A 191 12.96 6.08 16.50
C GLU A 191 13.51 7.40 15.94
N ASP A 192 13.35 7.64 14.62
CA ASP A 192 13.74 8.88 13.96
C ASP A 192 13.02 10.14 14.50
N ILE A 193 11.96 9.94 15.29
CA ILE A 193 11.13 11.02 15.82
C ILE A 193 11.33 11.17 17.34
N GLY A 194 11.88 10.15 18.01
CA GLY A 194 12.18 10.17 19.44
C GLY A 194 10.93 10.18 20.32
N PHE A 195 10.01 9.24 20.10
CA PHE A 195 8.81 9.13 20.96
C PHE A 195 9.11 8.53 22.33
N SER A 196 10.04 7.60 22.42
CA SER A 196 10.52 6.97 23.65
C SER A 196 11.94 6.42 23.41
N ASP A 197 12.71 6.29 24.49
CA ASP A 197 13.99 5.56 24.48
C ASP A 197 13.78 4.03 24.44
N ASP A 198 12.58 3.57 24.80
CA ASP A 198 12.17 2.17 24.64
C ASP A 198 11.62 1.94 23.22
N LEU A 199 12.20 0.96 22.52
CA LEU A 199 11.86 0.64 21.12
C LEU A 199 10.40 0.23 20.97
N LEU A 200 9.86 -0.58 21.88
CA LEU A 200 8.48 -1.07 21.79
C LEU A 200 7.48 0.04 22.11
N GLU A 201 7.77 0.90 23.10
CA GLU A 201 6.95 2.07 23.38
C GLU A 201 6.96 3.06 22.21
N SER A 202 8.13 3.29 21.61
CA SER A 202 8.28 4.14 20.43
C SER A 202 7.44 3.59 19.27
N PHE A 203 7.55 2.27 19.00
CA PHE A 203 6.77 1.60 17.97
C PHE A 203 5.26 1.74 18.22
N ILE A 204 4.77 1.42 19.42
CA ILE A 204 3.34 1.55 19.76
C ILE A 204 2.86 2.99 19.53
N SER A 205 3.63 3.97 20.02
CA SER A 205 3.32 5.40 19.89
C SER A 205 3.25 5.82 18.42
N TYR A 206 4.19 5.36 17.61
CA TYR A 206 4.23 5.61 16.18
C TYR A 206 3.01 5.00 15.48
N GLN A 207 2.74 3.71 15.69
CA GLN A 207 1.63 3.00 15.05
C GLN A 207 0.27 3.58 15.44
N MET A 208 0.10 4.02 16.69
CA MET A 208 -1.12 4.73 17.14
C MET A 208 -1.31 6.05 16.38
N LYS A 209 -0.24 6.81 16.15
CA LYS A 209 -0.30 8.07 15.38
C LYS A 209 -0.58 7.79 13.89
N MET A 210 0.06 6.78 13.32
CA MET A 210 -0.22 6.32 11.95
C MET A 210 -1.69 5.92 11.79
N LYS A 211 -2.23 5.11 12.68
CA LYS A 211 -3.64 4.71 12.70
C LYS A 211 -4.58 5.91 12.76
N HIS A 212 -4.28 6.90 13.60
CA HIS A 212 -5.04 8.15 13.68
C HIS A 212 -5.02 8.91 12.36
N GLU A 213 -3.87 9.03 11.70
CA GLU A 213 -3.78 9.67 10.38
C GLU A 213 -4.55 8.87 9.31
N PHE A 214 -4.51 7.54 9.32
CA PHE A 214 -5.33 6.73 8.41
C PHE A 214 -6.84 6.94 8.62
N TYR A 215 -7.31 7.10 9.84
CA TYR A 215 -8.72 7.44 10.10
C TYR A 215 -9.11 8.84 9.56
N ARG A 216 -8.17 9.78 9.57
CA ARG A 216 -8.37 11.07 8.89
C ARG A 216 -8.42 10.92 7.37
N LEU A 217 -7.48 10.17 6.80
CA LEU A 217 -7.41 9.91 5.37
C LEU A 217 -8.63 9.13 4.88
N GLN A 218 -9.15 8.20 5.68
CA GLN A 218 -10.35 7.43 5.40
C GLN A 218 -11.54 8.34 5.04
N LYS A 219 -11.78 9.37 5.84
CA LYS A 219 -12.88 10.33 5.61
C LYS A 219 -12.71 11.12 4.32
N LYS A 220 -11.45 11.42 3.95
CA LYS A 220 -11.14 12.26 2.78
C LYS A 220 -11.10 11.44 1.48
N TYR A 221 -10.62 10.22 1.52
CA TYR A 221 -10.31 9.43 0.33
C TYR A 221 -11.18 8.18 0.15
N GLY A 222 -12.14 7.95 1.04
CA GLY A 222 -13.05 6.80 0.95
C GLY A 222 -12.35 5.46 1.20
N ILE A 223 -11.32 5.43 2.06
CA ILE A 223 -10.58 4.21 2.39
C ILE A 223 -11.52 3.24 3.12
N ILE A 224 -11.57 2.01 2.66
CA ILE A 224 -12.38 0.94 3.24
C ILE A 224 -11.56 0.25 4.34
N LYS A 225 -12.03 0.35 5.57
CA LYS A 225 -11.38 -0.31 6.70
C LYS A 225 -11.72 -1.79 6.72
N ILE A 226 -10.71 -2.63 6.89
CA ILE A 226 -10.79 -4.08 7.07
C ILE A 226 -10.22 -4.42 8.45
N ASN A 227 -10.92 -5.24 9.22
CA ASN A 227 -10.43 -5.68 10.52
C ASN A 227 -9.26 -6.68 10.33
N GLY A 228 -8.03 -6.19 10.44
CA GLY A 228 -6.83 -6.97 10.27
C GLY A 228 -6.44 -7.83 11.49
N ASN A 229 -7.19 -7.76 12.61
CA ASN A 229 -6.98 -8.65 13.77
C ASN A 229 -7.60 -10.05 13.55
N GLN A 230 -8.40 -10.23 12.51
CA GLN A 230 -8.97 -11.50 12.12
C GLN A 230 -7.91 -12.46 11.56
N ASN A 231 -8.27 -13.74 11.41
CA ASN A 231 -7.41 -14.70 10.73
C ASN A 231 -7.28 -14.40 9.22
N ILE A 232 -6.30 -15.02 8.57
CA ILE A 232 -5.96 -14.78 7.16
C ILE A 232 -7.16 -14.98 6.24
N GLU A 233 -7.93 -16.06 6.46
CA GLU A 233 -9.06 -16.44 5.63
C GLU A 233 -10.22 -15.44 5.75
N GLN A 234 -10.56 -15.02 6.96
CA GLN A 234 -11.61 -14.03 7.21
C GLN A 234 -11.30 -12.69 6.54
N VAL A 235 -10.06 -12.20 6.69
CA VAL A 235 -9.59 -10.97 6.02
C VAL A 235 -9.68 -11.13 4.50
N GLN A 236 -9.22 -12.27 3.97
CA GLN A 236 -9.24 -12.56 2.54
C GLN A 236 -10.68 -12.61 2.00
N ASN A 237 -11.60 -13.24 2.71
CA ASN A 237 -13.01 -13.31 2.29
C ASN A 237 -13.67 -11.93 2.28
N GLU A 238 -13.37 -11.07 3.26
CA GLU A 238 -13.90 -9.71 3.27
C GLU A 238 -13.37 -8.88 2.09
N LEU A 239 -12.07 -9.00 1.77
CA LEU A 239 -11.46 -8.33 0.62
C LEU A 239 -12.07 -8.82 -0.70
N ARG A 240 -12.14 -10.14 -0.91
CA ARG A 240 -12.74 -10.75 -2.11
C ARG A 240 -14.18 -10.28 -2.32
N ASN A 241 -15.02 -10.39 -1.31
CA ASN A 241 -16.43 -9.97 -1.40
C ASN A 241 -16.60 -8.51 -1.87
N LYS A 242 -15.71 -7.61 -1.44
CA LYS A 242 -15.75 -6.20 -1.85
C LYS A 242 -15.23 -6.01 -3.28
N ILE A 243 -14.19 -6.75 -3.66
CA ILE A 243 -13.61 -6.72 -5.00
C ILE A 243 -14.57 -7.32 -6.02
N ASP A 244 -15.19 -8.47 -5.72
CA ASP A 244 -16.14 -9.15 -6.61
C ASP A 244 -17.35 -8.29 -6.89
N LYS A 245 -17.90 -7.67 -5.83
CA LYS A 245 -18.99 -6.71 -5.98
C LYS A 245 -18.62 -5.53 -6.88
N PHE A 246 -17.38 -5.05 -6.78
CA PHE A 246 -16.88 -3.95 -7.60
C PHE A 246 -16.65 -4.37 -9.05
N LEU A 247 -15.96 -5.51 -9.26
CA LEU A 247 -15.65 -6.06 -10.58
C LEU A 247 -16.84 -6.75 -11.25
N LYS A 248 -17.94 -6.99 -10.49
CA LYS A 248 -19.11 -7.77 -10.94
C LYS A 248 -18.75 -9.22 -11.31
N ILE A 249 -17.79 -9.80 -10.60
CA ILE A 249 -17.46 -11.21 -10.73
C ILE A 249 -18.68 -12.02 -10.23
N PRO A 250 -19.18 -13.02 -11.00
CA PRO A 250 -20.28 -13.86 -10.56
C PRO A 250 -19.90 -14.59 -9.26
N PHE A 251 -20.82 -14.61 -8.30
CA PHE A 251 -20.61 -15.36 -7.06
C PHE A 251 -20.62 -16.86 -7.39
N ASP A 252 -19.48 -17.51 -7.28
CA ASP A 252 -19.37 -18.96 -7.41
C ASP A 252 -19.77 -19.62 -6.09
N SER A 253 -20.97 -20.23 -6.06
CA SER A 253 -21.51 -20.95 -4.89
C SER A 253 -20.87 -22.32 -4.66
N SER A 254 -19.85 -22.70 -5.44
CA SER A 254 -19.23 -24.03 -5.40
C SER A 254 -18.07 -24.19 -4.40
N THR A 255 -17.66 -23.13 -3.71
CA THR A 255 -16.66 -23.20 -2.65
C THR A 255 -17.32 -23.12 -1.26
N LYS A 256 -17.91 -24.23 -0.83
CA LYS A 256 -18.25 -24.50 0.57
C LYS A 256 -17.44 -25.67 1.09
#